data_7fa0621703d5e71cc8386d33310edf48
#
_entry.id   7fa0621703d5e71cc8386d33310edf48
#
_cell.length_a   1.000
_cell.length_b   1.000
_cell.length_c   1.000
_cell.angle_alpha   90.00
_cell.angle_beta   90.00
_cell.angle_gamma   90.00
#
_symmetry.space_group_name_H-M   'P 1'
#
loop_
_entity.id
_entity.type
_entity.pdbx_description
1 polymer ?
#
loop_
_entity_poly.entity_id
_entity_poly.type
_entity_poly.pdbx_seq_one_letter_code
_entity_poly.pdbx_strand_id
1 'polypeptide(L)'
;MRLKYPNFRNSIEFCFAASPLTIRDYYGNKEGSNYGFQKDSRNLMLSQMSVATKVKNLYLTGQNVNIHGLCGVSLTAIETAEALVGQNTIVRKINNFCPNHP
;
A
#
# COMPACT_ATOMS: atom_id res chain seq x y z
N MET A 1 21.49 -15.16 19.88
CA MET A 1 20.27 -15.83 19.38
C MET A 1 20.68 -17.10 18.63
N ARG A 2 20.34 -18.29 19.13
CA ARG A 2 20.61 -19.54 18.39
C ARG A 2 19.52 -19.67 17.32
N LEU A 3 19.93 -19.71 16.06
CA LEU A 3 18.99 -19.94 14.96
C LEU A 3 18.40 -21.34 15.10
N LYS A 4 17.09 -21.46 14.92
CA LYS A 4 16.36 -22.72 14.98
C LYS A 4 16.86 -23.76 13.94
N TYR A 5 17.52 -23.27 12.91
CA TYR A 5 18.09 -24.07 11.82
C TYR A 5 19.62 -23.96 11.84
N PRO A 6 20.35 -24.99 12.29
CA PRO A 6 21.80 -24.93 12.53
C PRO A 6 22.61 -24.65 11.25
N ASN A 7 22.15 -25.09 10.09
CA ASN A 7 22.86 -24.93 8.81
C ASN A 7 22.40 -23.71 8.01
N PHE A 8 21.52 -22.89 8.55
CA PHE A 8 20.96 -21.74 7.83
C PHE A 8 22.04 -20.81 7.27
N ARG A 9 23.06 -20.50 8.07
CA ARG A 9 24.14 -19.61 7.62
C ARG A 9 24.93 -20.13 6.43
N ASN A 10 25.14 -21.43 6.38
CA ASN A 10 25.89 -22.09 5.30
C ASN A 10 25.08 -22.19 4.00
N SER A 11 23.77 -22.03 4.10
CA SER A 11 22.85 -22.04 2.95
C SER A 11 22.57 -20.66 2.38
N ILE A 12 23.17 -19.60 2.93
CA ILE A 12 23.01 -18.23 2.41
C ILE A 12 24.01 -18.04 1.28
N GLU A 13 23.52 -17.96 0.05
CA GLU A 13 24.34 -17.67 -1.12
C GLU A 13 24.50 -16.15 -1.34
N PHE A 14 23.49 -15.40 -0.92
CA PHE A 14 23.45 -13.96 -1.16
C PHE A 14 22.67 -13.25 -0.06
N CYS A 15 23.12 -12.07 0.34
CA CYS A 15 22.43 -11.21 1.31
C CYS A 15 22.67 -9.73 1.00
N PHE A 16 21.60 -8.97 0.96
CA PHE A 16 21.68 -7.52 0.96
C PHE A 16 20.68 -6.94 1.96
N ALA A 17 20.92 -5.69 2.38
CA ALA A 17 20.05 -4.99 3.30
C ALA A 17 19.80 -3.56 2.81
N ALA A 18 18.61 -3.07 3.09
CA ALA A 18 18.25 -1.67 2.91
C ALA A 18 17.99 -1.04 4.28
N SER A 19 18.42 0.19 4.44
CA SER A 19 18.19 0.99 5.64
C SER A 19 17.18 2.11 5.35
N PRO A 20 16.66 2.81 6.36
CA PRO A 20 15.87 4.03 6.14
C PRO A 20 16.57 5.07 5.27
N LEU A 21 17.91 5.16 5.34
CA LEU A 21 18.66 6.04 4.47
C LEU A 21 18.59 5.62 3.00
N THR A 22 18.66 4.32 2.72
CA THR A 22 18.49 3.77 1.38
C THR A 22 17.11 4.15 0.82
N ILE A 23 16.05 3.98 1.63
CA ILE A 23 14.68 4.33 1.24
C ILE A 23 14.56 5.82 0.97
N ARG A 24 15.12 6.67 1.83
CA ARG A 24 15.16 8.12 1.63
C ARG A 24 15.80 8.49 0.29
N ASP A 25 16.94 7.90 -0.01
CA ASP A 25 17.74 8.25 -1.17
C ASP A 25 17.10 7.76 -2.48
N TYR A 26 16.43 6.61 -2.46
CA TYR A 26 15.75 6.05 -3.65
C TYR A 26 14.33 6.56 -3.87
N TYR A 27 13.54 6.75 -2.80
CA TYR A 27 12.14 7.16 -2.88
C TYR A 27 11.91 8.65 -2.61
N GLY A 28 12.92 9.36 -2.12
CA GLY A 28 12.79 10.77 -1.72
C GLY A 28 11.91 11.00 -0.49
N ASN A 29 11.51 9.94 0.21
CA ASN A 29 10.66 10.04 1.38
C ASN A 29 11.44 10.58 2.58
N LYS A 30 10.89 11.60 3.22
CA LYS A 30 11.46 12.18 4.43
C LYS A 30 11.69 11.08 5.48
N GLU A 31 12.88 11.06 6.07
CA GLU A 31 13.29 10.12 7.13
C GLU A 31 13.25 8.63 6.72
N GLY A 32 13.17 8.32 5.42
CA GLY A 32 13.15 6.94 4.94
C GLY A 32 11.87 6.19 5.25
N SER A 33 10.76 6.89 5.38
CA SER A 33 9.43 6.29 5.54
C SER A 33 9.05 5.45 4.32
N ASN A 34 8.66 4.21 4.54
CA ASN A 34 8.29 3.28 3.45
C ASN A 34 6.77 3.22 3.20
N TYR A 35 5.96 3.49 4.20
CA TYR A 35 4.51 3.25 4.16
C TYR A 35 3.65 4.52 4.31
N GLY A 36 4.23 5.69 4.08
CA GLY A 36 3.52 6.96 4.16
C GLY A 36 3.17 7.38 5.57
N PHE A 37 1.96 7.91 5.75
CA PHE A 37 1.52 8.40 7.05
C PHE A 37 1.28 7.29 8.06
N GLN A 38 1.56 7.59 9.32
CA GLN A 38 1.31 6.66 10.42
C GLN A 38 -0.18 6.28 10.49
N LYS A 39 -0.44 4.98 10.54
CA LYS A 39 -1.77 4.43 10.75
C LYS A 39 -1.95 4.06 12.22
N ASP A 40 -2.96 4.58 12.86
CA ASP A 40 -3.30 4.23 14.25
C ASP A 40 -4.19 2.98 14.26
N SER A 41 -3.67 1.89 14.80
CA SER A 41 -4.41 0.63 14.93
C SER A 41 -5.68 0.74 15.80
N ARG A 42 -5.72 1.72 16.70
CA ARG A 42 -6.90 1.97 17.57
C ARG A 42 -7.99 2.76 16.84
N ASN A 43 -7.62 3.45 15.78
CA ASN A 43 -8.53 4.35 15.06
C ASN A 43 -8.21 4.37 13.55
N LEU A 44 -8.27 3.18 12.95
CA LEU A 44 -7.88 2.98 11.56
C LEU A 44 -8.66 3.88 10.60
N MET A 45 -9.95 4.07 10.84
CA MET A 45 -10.81 4.90 9.98
C MET A 45 -10.38 6.37 9.94
N LEU A 46 -9.94 6.93 11.09
CA LEU A 46 -9.46 8.31 11.13
C LEU A 46 -8.03 8.48 10.58
N SER A 47 -7.31 7.37 10.45
CA SER A 47 -5.95 7.36 9.91
C SER A 47 -5.92 7.26 8.38
N GLN A 48 -7.06 7.07 7.73
CA GLN A 48 -7.17 7.01 6.28
C GLN A 48 -7.29 8.40 5.69
N MET A 49 -6.67 8.60 4.55
CA MET A 49 -6.78 9.84 3.77
C MET A 49 -7.81 9.66 2.66
N SER A 50 -8.53 10.73 2.36
CA SER A 50 -9.41 10.74 1.18
C SER A 50 -8.60 10.71 -0.11
N VAL A 51 -9.01 9.89 -1.07
CA VAL A 51 -8.43 9.89 -2.42
C VAL A 51 -8.73 11.20 -3.16
N ALA A 52 -9.89 11.80 -2.93
CA ALA A 52 -10.24 13.11 -3.46
C ALA A 52 -9.70 14.22 -2.56
N THR A 53 -9.03 15.21 -3.15
CA THR A 53 -8.50 16.37 -2.43
C THR A 53 -9.44 17.56 -2.50
N LYS A 54 -9.14 18.60 -1.71
CA LYS A 54 -9.84 19.90 -1.80
C LYS A 54 -9.49 20.67 -3.07
N VAL A 55 -8.43 20.26 -3.77
CA VAL A 55 -8.01 20.87 -5.04
C VAL A 55 -8.75 20.19 -6.18
N LYS A 56 -9.43 20.99 -6.99
CA LYS A 56 -10.18 20.47 -8.15
C LYS A 56 -9.28 19.67 -9.08
N ASN A 57 -9.73 18.49 -9.47
CA ASN A 57 -9.04 17.57 -10.37
C ASN A 57 -7.70 16.99 -9.83
N LEU A 58 -7.45 17.09 -8.52
CA LEU A 58 -6.30 16.49 -7.88
C LEU A 58 -6.75 15.30 -7.02
N TYR A 59 -6.27 14.12 -7.35
CA TYR A 59 -6.57 12.87 -6.66
C TYR A 59 -5.28 12.24 -6.15
N LEU A 60 -5.37 11.55 -5.02
CA LEU A 60 -4.28 10.82 -4.41
C LEU A 60 -4.53 9.32 -4.59
N THR A 61 -3.46 8.57 -4.78
CA THR A 61 -3.54 7.11 -4.88
C THR A 61 -2.28 6.45 -4.31
N GLY A 62 -2.32 5.13 -4.16
CA GLY A 62 -1.18 4.34 -3.72
C GLY A 62 -1.15 4.08 -2.22
N GLN A 63 -0.09 3.40 -1.80
CA GLN A 63 0.05 2.88 -0.43
C GLN A 63 0.10 3.96 0.67
N ASN A 64 0.48 5.17 0.33
CA ASN A 64 0.59 6.26 1.30
C ASN A 64 -0.77 6.84 1.71
N VAL A 65 -1.80 6.64 0.89
CA VAL A 65 -3.14 7.19 1.10
C VAL A 65 -3.90 6.38 2.15
N ASN A 66 -4.14 5.12 1.88
CA ASN A 66 -4.97 4.28 2.75
C ASN A 66 -4.19 3.11 3.34
N ILE A 67 -4.18 1.97 2.67
CA ILE A 67 -3.58 0.73 3.15
C ILE A 67 -2.39 0.39 2.27
N HIS A 68 -1.31 -0.07 2.89
CA HIS A 68 -0.11 -0.51 2.20
C HIS A 68 -0.20 -1.99 1.76
N GLY A 69 0.79 -2.39 0.96
CA GLY A 69 0.88 -3.75 0.43
C GLY A 69 0.00 -3.99 -0.78
N LEU A 70 0.07 -5.21 -1.33
CA LEU A 70 -0.59 -5.56 -2.60
C LEU A 70 -2.10 -5.32 -2.56
N CYS A 71 -2.77 -5.81 -1.54
CA CYS A 71 -4.22 -5.62 -1.39
C CYS A 71 -4.59 -4.16 -1.15
N GLY A 72 -3.84 -3.46 -0.30
CA GLY A 72 -4.12 -2.07 0.04
C GLY A 72 -3.97 -1.13 -1.13
N VAL A 73 -2.92 -1.30 -1.94
CA VAL A 73 -2.70 -0.49 -3.15
C VAL A 73 -3.79 -0.73 -4.17
N SER A 74 -4.21 -2.00 -4.36
CA SER A 74 -5.30 -2.34 -5.29
C SER A 74 -6.63 -1.73 -4.86
N LEU A 75 -6.95 -1.76 -3.56
CA LEU A 75 -8.15 -1.11 -3.02
C LEU A 75 -8.12 0.40 -3.22
N THR A 76 -7.01 1.05 -2.92
CA THR A 76 -6.86 2.50 -3.11
C THR A 76 -6.95 2.88 -4.60
N ALA A 77 -6.45 2.04 -5.50
CA ALA A 77 -6.61 2.25 -6.94
C ALA A 77 -8.09 2.19 -7.37
N ILE A 78 -8.85 1.24 -6.84
CA ILE A 78 -10.30 1.15 -7.07
C ILE A 78 -11.01 2.40 -6.54
N GLU A 79 -10.73 2.82 -5.32
CA GLU A 79 -11.31 4.03 -4.73
C GLU A 79 -11.01 5.27 -5.57
N THR A 80 -9.77 5.40 -6.05
CA THR A 80 -9.40 6.52 -6.91
C THR A 80 -10.13 6.49 -8.25
N ALA A 81 -10.26 5.30 -8.86
CA ALA A 81 -11.02 5.13 -10.09
C ALA A 81 -12.52 5.42 -9.90
N GLU A 82 -13.11 4.96 -8.80
CA GLU A 82 -14.51 5.27 -8.44
C GLU A 82 -14.73 6.77 -8.25
N ALA A 83 -13.78 7.48 -7.64
CA ALA A 83 -13.86 8.93 -7.50
C ALA A 83 -13.84 9.68 -8.84
N LEU A 84 -13.22 9.10 -9.86
CA LEU A 84 -13.13 9.67 -11.22
C LEU A 84 -14.35 9.36 -12.08
N VAL A 85 -14.86 8.12 -12.02
CA VAL A 85 -15.90 7.63 -12.96
C VAL A 85 -17.28 7.49 -12.32
N GLY A 86 -17.40 7.71 -11.02
CA GLY A 86 -18.64 7.57 -10.25
C GLY A 86 -18.70 6.28 -9.43
N GLN A 87 -19.35 6.40 -8.27
CA GLN A 87 -19.45 5.32 -7.28
C GLN A 87 -20.06 4.04 -7.86
N ASN A 88 -19.53 2.90 -7.42
CA ASN A 88 -19.95 1.55 -7.81
C ASN A 88 -19.78 1.20 -9.30
N THR A 89 -19.14 2.05 -10.09
CA THR A 89 -18.95 1.79 -11.53
C THR A 89 -17.88 0.71 -11.74
N ILE A 90 -16.74 0.83 -11.08
CA ILE A 90 -15.64 -0.12 -11.21
C ILE A 90 -15.97 -1.42 -10.48
N VAL A 91 -16.52 -1.35 -9.26
CA VAL A 91 -16.90 -2.52 -8.48
C VAL A 91 -17.92 -3.39 -9.24
N ARG A 92 -18.93 -2.78 -9.88
CA ARG A 92 -19.88 -3.53 -10.73
C ARG A 92 -19.19 -4.20 -11.91
N LYS A 93 -18.24 -3.53 -12.57
CA LYS A 93 -17.49 -4.13 -13.68
C LYS A 93 -16.67 -5.32 -13.21
N ILE A 94 -15.99 -5.21 -12.08
CA ILE A 94 -15.20 -6.31 -11.50
C ILE A 94 -16.10 -7.49 -11.17
N ASN A 95 -17.22 -7.27 -10.48
CA ASN A 95 -18.16 -8.31 -10.10
C ASN A 95 -18.81 -9.01 -11.32
N ASN A 96 -19.10 -8.25 -12.38
CA ASN A 96 -19.63 -8.82 -13.62
C ASN A 96 -18.57 -9.60 -14.41
N PHE A 97 -17.30 -9.22 -14.30
CA PHE A 97 -16.19 -9.91 -14.98
C PHE A 97 -15.79 -11.20 -14.25
N CYS A 98 -15.93 -11.23 -12.93
CA CYS A 98 -15.71 -12.42 -12.11
C CYS A 98 -17.06 -12.93 -11.59
N PRO A 99 -17.93 -13.53 -12.42
CA PRO A 99 -19.16 -14.12 -11.93
C PRO A 99 -18.80 -15.29 -11.02
N ASN A 100 -19.16 -15.17 -9.75
CA ASN A 100 -19.13 -16.14 -8.67
C ASN A 100 -18.42 -17.46 -8.99
N HIS A 101 -17.21 -17.63 -8.48
CA HIS A 101 -16.75 -18.98 -8.17
C HIS A 101 -17.63 -19.51 -7.02
N PRO A 102 -18.27 -20.69 -7.21
CA PRO A 102 -19.05 -21.33 -6.16
C PRO A 102 -18.21 -21.63 -4.94
#